data_5c7de935b9e2f4bc363230efe6f9876b
#
_entry.id   5c7de935b9e2f4bc363230efe6f9876b
#
_cell.length_a   1.000
_cell.length_b   1.000
_cell.length_c   1.000
_cell.angle_alpha   90.00
_cell.angle_beta   90.00
_cell.angle_gamma   90.00
#
_symmetry.space_group_name_H-M   'P 1'
#
loop_
_entity.id
_entity.type
_entity.pdbx_description
1 polymer ?
#
loop_
_entity_poly.entity_id
_entity_poly.type
_entity_poly.pdbx_seq_one_letter_code
_entity_poly.pdbx_strand_id
1 'polypeptide(L)'
;AGLLACCVWLMKGVIEMASAVKRDGRAVVTTCGGCYDDCAFAAHVEDGRVVAELPVPGHPCAARALCARGRHRLAMPFDERDRIVHPMRRRADGSGFDAISWDEAFAQIAARLGEIVDERGPRSLGMTLGVPSFDRYWAHRFMHALGSPNVYGADGACEVSRLTGWEHSLGYSPASDLAHTDCIMYLGRSIVDSSTMGAVDVLNDARRRGAKIIVVDPRRSGSAALADRWLRVRPGCDLALLLGIAHVLIAEDLYDHEFVTRYTTGFDELAQAAAAWTPEWAESMCDVPAAEIVATARDLAAAAPAAVVD
;
A
#
# COMPACT_ATOMS: atom_id res chain seq x y z
N ALA A 1 -4.98 17.49 -25.00
CA ALA A 1 -3.74 17.47 -25.84
C ALA A 1 -2.55 16.89 -25.04
N GLY A 2 -2.49 17.05 -23.72
CA GLY A 2 -1.37 16.57 -22.87
C GLY A 2 -1.30 15.05 -22.70
N LEU A 3 -2.42 14.37 -22.52
CA LEU A 3 -2.49 12.91 -22.29
C LEU A 3 -2.06 12.10 -23.54
N LEU A 4 -2.50 12.53 -24.72
CA LEU A 4 -2.11 11.87 -25.97
C LEU A 4 -0.62 12.05 -26.30
N ALA A 5 -0.05 13.20 -26.00
CA ALA A 5 1.37 13.46 -26.18
C ALA A 5 2.25 12.60 -25.23
N CYS A 6 1.79 12.40 -23.99
CA CYS A 6 2.46 11.53 -23.02
C CYS A 6 2.42 10.05 -23.45
N CYS A 7 1.28 9.57 -23.95
CA CYS A 7 1.16 8.21 -24.47
C CYS A 7 2.04 7.97 -25.71
N VAL A 8 2.11 8.93 -26.62
CA VAL A 8 2.97 8.82 -27.83
C VAL A 8 4.44 8.85 -27.47
N TRP A 9 4.83 9.65 -26.48
CA TRP A 9 6.23 9.73 -26.02
C TRP A 9 6.64 8.44 -25.28
N LEU A 10 5.78 7.89 -24.44
CA LEU A 10 5.98 6.59 -23.78
C LEU A 10 6.12 5.46 -24.81
N MET A 11 5.29 5.45 -25.85
CA MET A 11 5.37 4.43 -26.91
C MET A 11 6.67 4.53 -27.72
N LYS A 12 7.19 5.73 -28.00
CA LYS A 12 8.48 5.90 -28.67
C LYS A 12 9.64 5.37 -27.85
N GLY A 13 9.73 5.68 -26.56
CA GLY A 13 10.76 5.16 -25.67
C GLY A 13 10.76 3.63 -25.55
N VAL A 14 9.58 3.01 -25.56
CA VAL A 14 9.42 1.54 -25.55
C VAL A 14 9.91 0.92 -26.86
N ILE A 15 9.63 1.54 -28.01
CA ILE A 15 10.07 1.06 -29.33
C ILE A 15 11.60 1.16 -29.46
N GLU A 16 12.22 2.22 -28.97
CA GLU A 16 13.68 2.38 -28.98
C GLU A 16 14.39 1.36 -28.07
N MET A 17 13.83 1.02 -26.90
CA MET A 17 14.39 -0.01 -26.03
C MET A 17 14.17 -1.43 -26.56
N ALA A 18 13.02 -1.71 -27.17
CA ALA A 18 12.78 -2.99 -27.83
C ALA A 18 13.78 -3.25 -28.98
N SER A 19 14.28 -2.20 -29.61
CA SER A 19 15.32 -2.30 -30.64
C SER A 19 16.73 -2.59 -30.12
N ALA A 20 17.00 -2.30 -28.84
CA ALA A 20 18.31 -2.53 -28.22
C ALA A 20 18.54 -4.00 -27.81
N VAL A 21 17.48 -4.79 -27.65
CA VAL A 21 17.58 -6.23 -27.34
C VAL A 21 17.36 -7.01 -28.63
N LYS A 22 18.45 -7.42 -29.28
CA LYS A 22 18.42 -8.34 -30.43
C LYS A 22 18.02 -9.75 -29.96
N ARG A 23 16.75 -9.98 -29.82
CA ARG A 23 16.13 -11.30 -29.61
C ARG A 23 14.97 -11.39 -30.59
N ASP A 24 14.77 -12.53 -31.21
CA ASP A 24 13.74 -12.78 -32.24
C ASP A 24 12.30 -12.81 -31.65
N GLY A 25 12.12 -12.38 -30.40
CA GLY A 25 10.86 -12.38 -29.67
C GLY A 25 10.09 -11.07 -29.79
N ARG A 26 8.77 -11.14 -29.48
CA ARG A 26 7.87 -9.99 -29.43
C ARG A 26 7.97 -9.27 -28.07
N ALA A 27 8.19 -7.96 -28.08
CA ALA A 27 8.06 -7.14 -26.86
C ALA A 27 6.60 -6.69 -26.67
N VAL A 28 6.05 -6.93 -25.48
CA VAL A 28 4.68 -6.54 -25.11
C VAL A 28 4.75 -5.67 -23.86
N VAL A 29 4.25 -4.44 -23.95
CA VAL A 29 4.11 -3.57 -22.78
C VAL A 29 2.89 -3.99 -21.98
N THR A 30 3.09 -4.21 -20.69
CA THR A 30 2.04 -4.64 -19.75
C THR A 30 2.33 -4.12 -18.35
N THR A 31 1.51 -4.50 -17.37
CA THR A 31 1.67 -4.12 -15.96
C THR A 31 1.83 -5.34 -15.07
N CYS A 32 2.52 -5.16 -13.95
CA CYS A 32 2.82 -6.25 -13.03
C CYS A 32 1.59 -6.74 -12.25
N GLY A 33 0.65 -5.88 -11.88
CA GLY A 33 -0.53 -6.25 -11.07
C GLY A 33 -0.22 -7.01 -9.77
N GLY A 34 1.01 -6.91 -9.25
CA GLY A 34 1.44 -7.60 -8.02
C GLY A 34 1.27 -6.79 -6.75
N CYS A 35 1.03 -5.51 -6.88
CA CYS A 35 0.75 -4.55 -5.80
C CYS A 35 0.14 -3.28 -6.40
N TYR A 36 -0.07 -2.25 -5.58
CA TYR A 36 -0.71 -0.99 -5.99
C TYR A 36 0.11 -0.12 -6.95
N ASP A 37 1.41 -0.40 -7.15
CA ASP A 37 2.23 0.39 -8.08
C ASP A 37 1.92 0.10 -9.55
N ASP A 38 1.29 -1.03 -9.85
CA ASP A 38 0.99 -1.47 -11.22
C ASP A 38 2.14 -1.20 -12.21
N CYS A 39 3.36 -1.55 -11.76
CA CYS A 39 4.59 -1.25 -12.48
C CYS A 39 4.52 -1.67 -13.95
N ALA A 40 4.68 -0.72 -14.86
CA ALA A 40 4.77 -1.02 -16.28
C ALA A 40 6.14 -1.63 -16.63
N PHE A 41 6.11 -2.62 -17.51
CA PHE A 41 7.31 -3.24 -18.05
C PHE A 41 7.06 -3.73 -19.48
N ALA A 42 8.14 -3.94 -20.24
CA ALA A 42 8.10 -4.59 -21.54
C ALA A 42 8.47 -6.08 -21.35
N ALA A 43 7.51 -6.96 -21.56
CA ALA A 43 7.71 -8.40 -21.54
C ALA A 43 8.27 -8.85 -22.90
N HIS A 44 9.43 -9.50 -22.90
CA HIS A 44 9.94 -10.22 -24.06
C HIS A 44 9.37 -11.63 -24.08
N VAL A 45 8.69 -11.96 -25.17
CA VAL A 45 8.00 -13.25 -25.33
C VAL A 45 8.66 -14.01 -26.47
N GLU A 46 9.19 -15.19 -26.16
CA GLU A 46 9.70 -16.19 -27.11
C GLU A 46 8.95 -17.50 -26.90
N ASP A 47 8.46 -18.11 -27.95
CA ASP A 47 7.70 -19.39 -27.91
C ASP A 47 6.56 -19.41 -26.89
N GLY A 48 5.85 -18.28 -26.75
CA GLY A 48 4.73 -18.12 -25.80
C GLY A 48 5.16 -17.94 -24.33
N ARG A 49 6.44 -17.81 -24.05
CA ARG A 49 6.98 -17.63 -22.68
C ARG A 49 7.64 -16.27 -22.53
N VAL A 50 7.49 -15.65 -21.36
CA VAL A 50 8.23 -14.43 -21.01
C VAL A 50 9.67 -14.83 -20.66
N VAL A 51 10.64 -14.37 -21.48
CA VAL A 51 12.06 -14.66 -21.30
C VAL A 51 12.85 -13.52 -20.71
N ALA A 52 12.31 -12.30 -20.75
CA ALA A 52 12.90 -11.13 -20.10
C ALA A 52 11.85 -10.05 -19.83
N GLU A 53 12.11 -9.27 -18.77
CA GLU A 53 11.32 -8.09 -18.43
C GLU A 53 12.24 -6.88 -18.41
N LEU A 54 11.86 -5.83 -19.12
CA LEU A 54 12.59 -4.59 -19.19
C LEU A 54 11.77 -3.45 -18.59
N PRO A 55 12.37 -2.57 -17.80
CA PRO A 55 11.65 -1.40 -17.31
C PRO A 55 11.22 -0.50 -18.47
N VAL A 56 10.09 0.21 -18.30
CA VAL A 56 9.64 1.23 -19.25
C VAL A 56 10.18 2.57 -18.80
N PRO A 57 11.10 3.21 -19.55
CA PRO A 57 11.69 4.48 -19.16
C PRO A 57 10.64 5.57 -19.00
N GLY A 58 10.81 6.40 -17.98
CA GLY A 58 9.92 7.52 -17.71
C GLY A 58 8.57 7.15 -17.09
N HIS A 59 8.31 5.86 -16.84
CA HIS A 59 7.14 5.47 -16.07
C HIS A 59 7.32 5.87 -14.59
N PRO A 60 6.32 6.50 -13.95
CA PRO A 60 6.44 6.99 -12.58
C PRO A 60 6.70 5.89 -11.55
N CYS A 61 6.22 4.67 -11.82
CA CYS A 61 6.43 3.50 -10.97
C CYS A 61 7.37 2.52 -11.68
N ALA A 62 8.42 2.06 -11.00
CA ALA A 62 9.39 1.07 -11.50
C ALA A 62 10.12 1.44 -12.81
N ALA A 63 10.33 2.73 -13.06
CA ALA A 63 11.10 3.19 -14.23
C ALA A 63 12.52 2.60 -14.28
N ARG A 64 13.08 2.17 -13.16
CA ARG A 64 14.43 1.62 -13.04
C ARG A 64 14.48 0.11 -13.05
N ALA A 65 13.54 -0.58 -12.40
CA ALA A 65 13.50 -2.05 -12.33
C ALA A 65 12.17 -2.57 -11.75
N LEU A 66 11.85 -3.82 -12.06
CA LEU A 66 10.84 -4.58 -11.31
C LEU A 66 11.45 -5.11 -10.01
N CYS A 67 10.66 -5.13 -8.93
CA CYS A 67 11.06 -5.75 -7.67
C CYS A 67 11.16 -7.28 -7.80
N ALA A 68 11.76 -7.93 -6.80
CA ALA A 68 11.90 -9.40 -6.79
C ALA A 68 10.54 -10.11 -6.90
N ARG A 69 9.48 -9.59 -6.26
CA ARG A 69 8.13 -10.14 -6.38
C ARG A 69 7.57 -10.03 -7.79
N GLY A 70 7.76 -8.89 -8.45
CA GLY A 70 7.31 -8.68 -9.81
C GLY A 70 7.94 -9.67 -10.78
N ARG A 71 9.26 -9.81 -10.73
CA ARG A 71 10.01 -10.78 -11.55
C ARG A 71 9.56 -12.22 -11.31
N HIS A 72 9.47 -12.64 -10.05
CA HIS A 72 9.05 -13.99 -9.72
C HIS A 72 7.61 -14.27 -10.16
N ARG A 73 6.69 -13.32 -9.96
CA ARG A 73 5.28 -13.46 -10.35
C ARG A 73 5.10 -13.68 -11.84
N LEU A 74 5.94 -13.09 -12.68
CA LEU A 74 5.85 -13.23 -14.14
C LEU A 74 6.33 -14.60 -14.62
N ALA A 75 7.28 -15.22 -13.92
CA ALA A 75 7.74 -16.58 -14.20
C ALA A 75 6.73 -17.65 -13.75
N MET A 76 6.03 -17.42 -12.62
CA MET A 76 5.09 -18.40 -12.03
C MET A 76 3.98 -18.91 -12.97
N PRO A 77 3.32 -18.08 -13.81
CA PRO A 77 2.23 -18.56 -14.66
C PRO A 77 2.63 -19.65 -15.66
N PHE A 78 3.92 -19.78 -15.95
CA PHE A 78 4.47 -20.71 -16.92
C PHE A 78 5.06 -21.99 -16.29
N ASP A 79 5.05 -22.13 -14.97
CA ASP A 79 5.44 -23.36 -14.31
C ASP A 79 4.23 -24.29 -14.18
N GLU A 80 4.04 -25.14 -15.20
CA GLU A 80 2.90 -26.05 -15.30
C GLU A 80 2.85 -27.09 -14.18
N ARG A 81 3.97 -27.34 -13.50
CA ARG A 81 4.05 -28.38 -12.44
C ARG A 81 3.28 -27.97 -11.19
N ASP A 82 3.30 -26.70 -10.84
CA ASP A 82 2.70 -26.19 -9.61
C ASP A 82 1.43 -25.37 -9.85
N ARG A 83 1.11 -25.08 -11.13
CA ARG A 83 -0.06 -24.28 -11.45
C ARG A 83 -1.30 -25.12 -11.62
N ILE A 84 -2.36 -24.77 -10.88
CA ILE A 84 -3.69 -25.34 -11.08
C ILE A 84 -4.28 -24.71 -12.35
N VAL A 85 -4.44 -25.51 -13.40
CA VAL A 85 -4.93 -25.08 -14.73
C VAL A 85 -6.36 -25.53 -15.02
N HIS A 86 -6.94 -26.38 -14.17
CA HIS A 86 -8.31 -26.87 -14.27
C HIS A 86 -9.04 -26.72 -12.95
N PRO A 87 -10.38 -26.57 -12.94
CA PRO A 87 -11.17 -26.69 -11.72
C PRO A 87 -10.95 -28.07 -11.09
N MET A 88 -10.97 -28.13 -9.77
CA MET A 88 -10.71 -29.37 -9.05
C MET A 88 -11.81 -29.61 -8.01
N ARG A 89 -12.29 -30.85 -7.94
CA ARG A 89 -13.25 -31.29 -6.93
C ARG A 89 -12.57 -32.18 -5.91
N ARG A 90 -12.83 -31.94 -4.64
CA ARG A 90 -12.32 -32.77 -3.55
C ARG A 90 -12.92 -34.18 -3.63
N ARG A 91 -12.09 -35.22 -3.47
CA ARG A 91 -12.53 -36.62 -3.39
C ARG A 91 -13.34 -36.84 -2.11
N ALA A 92 -14.33 -37.72 -2.18
CA ALA A 92 -15.21 -38.01 -1.04
C ALA A 92 -14.44 -38.58 0.16
N ASP A 93 -13.38 -39.34 -0.09
CA ASP A 93 -12.51 -39.95 0.92
C ASP A 93 -11.47 -38.98 1.52
N GLY A 94 -11.44 -37.74 1.02
CA GLY A 94 -10.49 -36.71 1.47
C GLY A 94 -9.05 -36.89 1.00
N SER A 95 -8.75 -37.92 0.17
CA SER A 95 -7.38 -38.26 -0.26
C SER A 95 -6.76 -37.26 -1.25
N GLY A 96 -7.51 -36.29 -1.73
CA GLY A 96 -7.01 -35.32 -2.69
C GLY A 96 -8.11 -34.67 -3.53
N PHE A 97 -7.75 -34.28 -4.76
CA PHE A 97 -8.63 -33.59 -5.68
C PHE A 97 -8.59 -34.26 -7.05
N ASP A 98 -9.71 -34.27 -7.76
CA ASP A 98 -9.85 -34.66 -9.14
C ASP A 98 -10.11 -33.46 -10.02
N ALA A 99 -9.44 -33.36 -11.17
CA ALA A 99 -9.72 -32.37 -12.17
C ALA A 99 -11.11 -32.58 -12.78
N ILE A 100 -11.89 -31.50 -12.93
CA ILE A 100 -13.21 -31.53 -13.56
C ILE A 100 -13.28 -30.45 -14.66
N SER A 101 -14.29 -30.50 -15.51
CA SER A 101 -14.52 -29.47 -16.51
C SER A 101 -15.06 -28.18 -15.86
N TRP A 102 -14.93 -27.06 -16.56
CA TRP A 102 -15.55 -25.80 -16.14
C TRP A 102 -17.08 -25.90 -16.09
N ASP A 103 -17.70 -26.57 -17.05
CA ASP A 103 -19.15 -26.77 -17.07
C ASP A 103 -19.63 -27.56 -15.86
N GLU A 104 -18.91 -28.63 -15.51
CA GLU A 104 -19.20 -29.42 -14.32
C GLU A 104 -19.03 -28.58 -13.04
N ALA A 105 -17.96 -27.79 -12.95
CA ALA A 105 -17.71 -26.91 -11.79
C ALA A 105 -18.83 -25.88 -11.63
N PHE A 106 -19.23 -25.20 -12.72
CA PHE A 106 -20.31 -24.21 -12.68
C PHE A 106 -21.65 -24.83 -12.33
N ALA A 107 -21.97 -26.01 -12.89
CA ALA A 107 -23.21 -26.69 -12.58
C ALA A 107 -23.30 -27.08 -11.09
N GLN A 108 -22.22 -27.62 -10.52
CA GLN A 108 -22.18 -27.99 -9.10
C GLN A 108 -22.27 -26.78 -8.17
N ILE A 109 -21.54 -25.70 -8.48
CA ILE A 109 -21.58 -24.45 -7.70
C ILE A 109 -22.96 -23.83 -7.75
N ALA A 110 -23.55 -23.72 -8.95
CA ALA A 110 -24.88 -23.10 -9.13
C ALA A 110 -25.96 -23.91 -8.40
N ALA A 111 -25.95 -25.25 -8.51
CA ALA A 111 -26.88 -26.10 -7.79
C ALA A 111 -26.78 -25.91 -6.28
N ARG A 112 -25.55 -25.90 -5.74
CA ARG A 112 -25.35 -25.77 -4.28
C ARG A 112 -25.73 -24.38 -3.76
N LEU A 113 -25.42 -23.32 -4.49
CA LEU A 113 -25.84 -21.96 -4.12
C LEU A 113 -27.38 -21.83 -4.22
N GLY A 114 -28.02 -22.40 -5.24
CA GLY A 114 -29.47 -22.44 -5.36
C GLY A 114 -30.15 -23.11 -4.15
N GLU A 115 -29.71 -24.32 -3.78
CA GLU A 115 -30.19 -25.05 -2.59
C GLU A 115 -30.10 -24.18 -1.32
N ILE A 116 -28.96 -23.52 -1.09
CA ILE A 116 -28.77 -22.65 0.08
C ILE A 116 -29.73 -21.45 0.06
N VAL A 117 -29.88 -20.84 -1.11
CA VAL A 117 -30.80 -19.69 -1.24
C VAL A 117 -32.26 -20.12 -1.03
N ASP A 118 -32.66 -21.28 -1.57
CA ASP A 118 -34.02 -21.80 -1.43
C ASP A 118 -34.31 -22.20 0.03
N GLU A 119 -33.35 -22.81 0.73
CA GLU A 119 -33.52 -23.25 2.12
C GLU A 119 -33.45 -22.10 3.14
N ARG A 120 -32.55 -21.14 2.94
CA ARG A 120 -32.15 -20.17 3.97
C ARG A 120 -32.27 -18.70 3.55
N GLY A 121 -32.64 -18.46 2.30
CA GLY A 121 -32.69 -17.14 1.70
C GLY A 121 -31.31 -16.60 1.27
N PRO A 122 -31.28 -15.62 0.35
CA PRO A 122 -30.04 -15.10 -0.23
C PRO A 122 -29.11 -14.44 0.78
N ARG A 123 -29.64 -13.91 1.88
CA ARG A 123 -28.82 -13.29 2.94
C ARG A 123 -27.97 -14.26 3.74
N SER A 124 -28.17 -15.56 3.56
CA SER A 124 -27.30 -16.58 4.16
C SER A 124 -25.95 -16.73 3.42
N LEU A 125 -25.85 -16.14 2.23
CA LEU A 125 -24.61 -16.10 1.46
C LEU A 125 -23.81 -14.84 1.81
N GLY A 126 -22.51 -15.00 1.99
CA GLY A 126 -21.55 -13.91 2.16
C GLY A 126 -20.34 -14.12 1.24
N MET A 127 -19.78 -13.03 0.76
CA MET A 127 -18.55 -13.04 -0.04
C MET A 127 -17.50 -12.16 0.60
N THR A 128 -16.30 -12.71 0.78
CA THR A 128 -15.14 -11.94 1.25
C THR A 128 -14.20 -11.69 0.08
N LEU A 129 -13.81 -10.44 -0.10
CA LEU A 129 -12.87 -10.02 -1.12
C LEU A 129 -11.54 -9.66 -0.48
N GLY A 130 -10.45 -9.94 -1.20
CA GLY A 130 -9.13 -9.43 -0.86
C GLY A 130 -8.98 -7.95 -1.17
N VAL A 131 -7.74 -7.49 -1.13
CA VAL A 131 -7.36 -6.12 -1.49
C VAL A 131 -7.84 -5.78 -2.91
N PRO A 132 -8.13 -4.50 -3.22
CA PRO A 132 -8.74 -4.06 -4.46
C PRO A 132 -8.16 -4.75 -5.69
N SER A 133 -9.02 -5.47 -6.40
CA SER A 133 -8.73 -6.04 -7.70
C SER A 133 -9.77 -5.56 -8.69
N PHE A 134 -9.47 -5.64 -9.98
CA PHE A 134 -10.42 -5.32 -11.05
C PHE A 134 -11.69 -6.21 -11.00
N ASP A 135 -11.58 -7.36 -10.32
CA ASP A 135 -12.68 -8.33 -10.18
C ASP A 135 -13.75 -7.92 -9.16
N ARG A 136 -13.49 -6.91 -8.35
CA ARG A 136 -14.40 -6.42 -7.30
C ARG A 136 -15.81 -6.12 -7.82
N TYR A 137 -15.91 -5.48 -8.98
CA TYR A 137 -17.19 -5.16 -9.61
C TYR A 137 -18.02 -6.41 -9.95
N TRP A 138 -17.36 -7.45 -10.41
CA TRP A 138 -18.02 -8.72 -10.75
C TRP A 138 -18.52 -9.44 -9.51
N ALA A 139 -17.76 -9.41 -8.41
CA ALA A 139 -18.14 -9.97 -7.13
C ALA A 139 -19.39 -9.29 -6.55
N HIS A 140 -19.44 -7.96 -6.52
CA HIS A 140 -20.62 -7.21 -6.10
C HIS A 140 -21.82 -7.51 -7.00
N ARG A 141 -21.63 -7.48 -8.32
CA ARG A 141 -22.70 -7.79 -9.29
C ARG A 141 -23.25 -9.19 -9.08
N PHE A 142 -22.39 -10.18 -8.87
CA PHE A 142 -22.78 -11.56 -8.62
C PHE A 142 -23.63 -11.69 -7.36
N MET A 143 -23.17 -11.14 -6.26
CA MET A 143 -23.90 -11.22 -4.99
C MET A 143 -25.23 -10.47 -5.02
N HIS A 144 -25.28 -9.29 -5.67
CA HIS A 144 -26.53 -8.56 -5.85
C HIS A 144 -27.51 -9.32 -6.75
N ALA A 145 -27.04 -9.99 -7.80
CA ALA A 145 -27.88 -10.83 -8.66
C ALA A 145 -28.48 -12.03 -7.89
N LEU A 146 -27.76 -12.56 -6.91
CA LEU A 146 -28.26 -13.58 -5.99
C LEU A 146 -29.20 -13.02 -4.91
N GLY A 147 -29.32 -11.69 -4.77
CA GLY A 147 -30.13 -11.03 -3.76
C GLY A 147 -29.46 -10.89 -2.39
N SER A 148 -28.12 -11.08 -2.30
CA SER A 148 -27.38 -10.89 -1.04
C SER A 148 -26.60 -9.58 -1.03
N PRO A 149 -26.75 -8.73 0.01
CA PRO A 149 -25.92 -7.54 0.21
C PRO A 149 -24.58 -7.83 0.90
N ASN A 150 -24.33 -9.08 1.30
CA ASN A 150 -23.24 -9.47 2.19
C ASN A 150 -21.92 -9.61 1.42
N VAL A 151 -21.33 -8.50 1.02
CA VAL A 151 -19.99 -8.44 0.40
C VAL A 151 -19.07 -7.69 1.34
N TYR A 152 -17.99 -8.33 1.75
CA TYR A 152 -17.03 -7.82 2.73
C TYR A 152 -15.66 -7.70 2.10
N GLY A 153 -15.02 -6.53 2.30
CA GLY A 153 -13.62 -6.30 1.93
C GLY A 153 -12.69 -6.40 3.14
N ALA A 154 -11.41 -6.35 2.89
CA ALA A 154 -10.39 -6.24 3.94
C ALA A 154 -10.39 -4.83 4.59
N ASP A 155 -11.11 -3.89 4.03
CA ASP A 155 -11.08 -2.46 4.36
C ASP A 155 -11.34 -2.20 5.85
N GLY A 156 -12.28 -2.95 6.47
CA GLY A 156 -12.62 -2.78 7.88
C GLY A 156 -11.49 -3.08 8.87
N ALA A 157 -10.56 -3.97 8.52
CA ALA A 157 -9.42 -4.33 9.36
C ALA A 157 -8.11 -3.66 8.90
N CYS A 158 -8.09 -3.07 7.69
CA CYS A 158 -6.89 -2.53 7.08
C CYS A 158 -6.82 -1.00 7.16
N GLU A 159 -7.81 -0.29 6.62
CA GLU A 159 -7.70 1.15 6.37
C GLU A 159 -8.78 2.00 7.04
N VAL A 160 -9.90 1.43 7.47
CA VAL A 160 -11.06 2.23 7.90
C VAL A 160 -10.73 3.18 9.05
N SER A 161 -9.95 2.77 10.03
CA SER A 161 -9.58 3.65 11.15
C SER A 161 -8.76 4.86 10.68
N ARG A 162 -7.82 4.65 9.77
CA ARG A 162 -7.01 5.71 9.17
C ARG A 162 -7.86 6.66 8.33
N LEU A 163 -8.64 6.11 7.40
CA LEU A 163 -9.53 6.91 6.54
C LEU A 163 -10.53 7.71 7.37
N THR A 164 -11.13 7.11 8.40
CA THR A 164 -12.04 7.80 9.32
C THR A 164 -11.33 8.93 10.05
N GLY A 165 -10.11 8.71 10.52
CA GLY A 165 -9.29 9.76 11.13
C GLY A 165 -9.04 10.94 10.19
N TRP A 166 -8.67 10.66 8.95
CA TRP A 166 -8.46 11.71 7.94
C TRP A 166 -9.75 12.43 7.55
N GLU A 167 -10.85 11.71 7.33
CA GLU A 167 -12.14 12.30 7.00
C GLU A 167 -12.64 13.23 8.11
N HIS A 168 -12.51 12.83 9.37
CA HIS A 168 -12.91 13.67 10.51
C HIS A 168 -11.99 14.87 10.75
N SER A 169 -10.68 14.72 10.48
CA SER A 169 -9.71 15.78 10.74
C SER A 169 -9.50 16.73 9.55
N LEU A 170 -9.52 16.20 8.33
CA LEU A 170 -9.15 16.92 7.11
C LEU A 170 -10.28 16.99 6.09
N GLY A 171 -11.35 16.19 6.23
CA GLY A 171 -12.43 16.10 5.25
C GLY A 171 -12.09 15.30 4.00
N TYR A 172 -10.88 14.77 3.89
CA TYR A 172 -10.42 13.97 2.73
C TYR A 172 -9.19 13.12 3.10
N SER A 173 -8.86 12.16 2.24
CA SER A 173 -7.64 11.34 2.35
C SER A 173 -6.48 12.05 1.64
N PRO A 174 -5.46 12.54 2.36
CA PRO A 174 -4.34 13.25 1.76
C PRO A 174 -3.35 12.31 1.09
N ALA A 175 -2.59 12.82 0.14
CA ALA A 175 -1.40 12.19 -0.41
C ALA A 175 -0.15 12.96 0.05
N SER A 176 0.84 12.25 0.56
CA SER A 176 2.08 12.88 1.02
C SER A 176 2.97 13.28 -0.16
N ASP A 177 3.40 14.55 -0.22
CA ASP A 177 4.39 15.03 -1.19
C ASP A 177 5.81 14.79 -0.67
N LEU A 178 6.27 13.56 -0.79
CA LEU A 178 7.60 13.17 -0.33
C LEU A 178 8.74 13.67 -1.24
N ALA A 179 8.41 14.13 -2.45
CA ALA A 179 9.40 14.66 -3.39
C ALA A 179 9.97 16.00 -2.93
N HIS A 180 9.19 16.78 -2.18
CA HIS A 180 9.57 18.14 -1.73
C HIS A 180 9.67 18.24 -0.19
N THR A 181 9.71 17.11 0.50
CA THR A 181 9.73 17.04 1.97
C THR A 181 11.17 16.93 2.48
N ASP A 182 11.52 17.70 3.52
CA ASP A 182 12.85 17.74 4.14
C ASP A 182 12.94 16.88 5.42
N CYS A 183 11.81 16.45 5.98
CA CYS A 183 11.75 15.48 7.08
C CYS A 183 10.59 14.53 6.88
N ILE A 184 10.85 13.21 6.89
CA ILE A 184 9.82 12.18 6.72
C ILE A 184 9.81 11.30 7.97
N MET A 185 8.67 11.23 8.64
CA MET A 185 8.43 10.29 9.74
C MET A 185 7.51 9.17 9.28
N TYR A 186 8.02 7.94 9.25
CA TYR A 186 7.23 6.74 8.95
C TYR A 186 6.73 6.09 10.24
N LEU A 187 5.40 5.87 10.31
CA LEU A 187 4.72 5.24 11.45
C LEU A 187 4.31 3.81 11.11
N GLY A 188 4.90 2.83 11.82
CA GLY A 188 4.54 1.42 11.66
C GLY A 188 4.75 0.85 10.25
N ARG A 189 5.52 1.54 9.40
CA ARG A 189 5.68 1.22 7.99
C ARG A 189 7.13 0.99 7.60
N SER A 190 7.44 -0.22 7.14
CA SER A 190 8.74 -0.49 6.53
C SER A 190 8.68 -0.38 5.02
N ILE A 191 9.15 0.74 4.48
CA ILE A 191 9.21 1.00 3.05
C ILE A 191 10.12 -0.02 2.36
N VAL A 192 11.24 -0.36 2.97
CA VAL A 192 12.24 -1.27 2.39
C VAL A 192 11.75 -2.71 2.35
N ASP A 193 11.06 -3.18 3.42
CA ASP A 193 10.70 -4.59 3.54
C ASP A 193 9.36 -4.94 2.87
N SER A 194 8.41 -3.99 2.84
CA SER A 194 7.02 -4.31 2.49
C SER A 194 6.37 -3.39 1.48
N SER A 195 7.05 -2.31 1.08
CA SER A 195 6.49 -1.34 0.14
C SER A 195 6.81 -1.66 -1.32
N THR A 196 6.35 -0.76 -2.14
CA THR A 196 6.49 -0.78 -3.59
C THR A 196 7.86 -0.22 -4.00
N MET A 197 8.31 -0.52 -5.20
CA MET A 197 9.59 0.00 -5.72
C MET A 197 9.56 1.52 -5.86
N GLY A 198 8.42 2.09 -6.25
CA GLY A 198 8.26 3.54 -6.34
C GLY A 198 8.46 4.22 -4.97
N ALA A 199 7.91 3.65 -3.91
CA ALA A 199 8.11 4.18 -2.55
C ALA A 199 9.57 4.08 -2.10
N VAL A 200 10.28 3.00 -2.44
CA VAL A 200 11.71 2.85 -2.14
C VAL A 200 12.56 3.87 -2.91
N ASP A 201 12.22 4.12 -4.18
CA ASP A 201 12.90 5.14 -4.98
C ASP A 201 12.70 6.54 -4.39
N VAL A 202 11.48 6.88 -3.99
CA VAL A 202 11.17 8.16 -3.32
C VAL A 202 11.94 8.31 -2.01
N LEU A 203 12.02 7.27 -1.17
CA LEU A 203 12.83 7.28 0.05
C LEU A 203 14.31 7.53 -0.25
N ASN A 204 14.86 6.84 -1.24
CA ASN A 204 16.26 7.00 -1.63
C ASN A 204 16.54 8.40 -2.21
N ASP A 205 15.61 8.96 -2.98
CA ASP A 205 15.73 10.31 -3.51
C ASP A 205 15.67 11.36 -2.39
N ALA A 206 14.76 11.20 -1.42
CA ALA A 206 14.68 12.07 -0.24
C ALA A 206 16.01 12.05 0.55
N ARG A 207 16.55 10.86 0.83
CA ARG A 207 17.85 10.72 1.52
C ARG A 207 19.00 11.37 0.75
N ARG A 208 19.03 11.24 -0.58
CA ARG A 208 20.06 11.90 -1.42
C ARG A 208 19.98 13.41 -1.38
N ARG A 209 18.78 13.98 -1.20
CA ARG A 209 18.60 15.42 -0.99
C ARG A 209 18.99 15.88 0.41
N GLY A 210 19.22 14.97 1.34
CA GLY A 210 19.52 15.27 2.73
C GLY A 210 18.29 15.37 3.63
N ALA A 211 17.13 14.92 3.17
CA ALA A 211 15.94 14.85 4.01
C ALA A 211 16.15 13.92 5.20
N LYS A 212 15.71 14.35 6.37
CA LYS A 212 15.80 13.59 7.61
C LYS A 212 14.75 12.47 7.62
N ILE A 213 15.18 11.25 7.92
CA ILE A 213 14.30 10.09 7.97
C ILE A 213 14.15 9.63 9.42
N ILE A 214 12.91 9.65 9.90
CA ILE A 214 12.52 9.16 11.22
C ILE A 214 11.64 7.93 11.01
N VAL A 215 11.91 6.84 11.74
CA VAL A 215 11.10 5.62 11.66
C VAL A 215 10.63 5.24 13.05
N VAL A 216 9.33 5.11 13.20
CA VAL A 216 8.65 4.61 14.39
C VAL A 216 8.23 3.17 14.11
N ASP A 217 8.89 2.21 14.72
CA ASP A 217 8.65 0.78 14.49
C ASP A 217 9.14 -0.02 15.70
N PRO A 218 8.34 -0.92 16.29
CA PRO A 218 8.80 -1.78 17.38
C PRO A 218 9.95 -2.70 16.98
N ARG A 219 10.09 -2.98 15.70
CA ARG A 219 11.12 -3.80 15.07
C ARG A 219 12.14 -2.94 14.36
N ARG A 220 13.41 -3.27 14.46
CA ARG A 220 14.45 -2.66 13.62
C ARG A 220 14.35 -3.20 12.18
N SER A 221 13.35 -2.69 11.46
CA SER A 221 13.07 -3.03 10.06
C SER A 221 14.15 -2.52 9.11
N GLY A 222 14.08 -2.91 7.84
CA GLY A 222 14.96 -2.39 6.79
C GLY A 222 14.92 -0.87 6.68
N SER A 223 13.75 -0.26 6.86
CA SER A 223 13.62 1.21 6.91
C SER A 223 14.24 1.80 8.16
N ALA A 224 14.04 1.18 9.33
CA ALA A 224 14.65 1.63 10.59
C ALA A 224 16.17 1.54 10.56
N ALA A 225 16.74 0.59 9.82
CA ALA A 225 18.17 0.47 9.63
C ALA A 225 18.78 1.60 8.77
N LEU A 226 17.96 2.26 7.95
CA LEU A 226 18.36 3.38 7.09
C LEU A 226 17.98 4.75 7.67
N ALA A 227 17.25 4.79 8.78
CA ALA A 227 16.76 6.01 9.41
C ALA A 227 17.86 6.78 10.12
N ASP A 228 17.76 8.12 10.13
CA ASP A 228 18.58 8.98 10.97
C ASP A 228 18.17 8.89 12.44
N ARG A 229 16.88 8.59 12.69
CA ARG A 229 16.33 8.32 14.02
C ARG A 229 15.34 7.17 13.95
N TRP A 230 15.54 6.16 14.82
CA TRP A 230 14.61 5.06 15.01
C TRP A 230 14.03 5.11 16.43
N LEU A 231 12.71 5.28 16.49
CA LEU A 231 11.95 5.27 17.74
C LEU A 231 11.32 3.88 17.91
N ARG A 232 11.84 3.13 18.89
CA ARG A 232 11.31 1.80 19.21
C ARG A 232 10.08 1.93 20.09
N VAL A 233 8.92 2.10 19.48
CA VAL A 233 7.66 2.24 20.20
C VAL A 233 7.16 0.88 20.71
N ARG A 234 6.55 0.86 21.90
CA ARG A 234 5.79 -0.30 22.38
C ARG A 234 4.60 -0.53 21.47
N PRO A 235 4.35 -1.78 20.96
CA PRO A 235 3.20 -2.07 20.10
C PRO A 235 1.87 -1.57 20.70
N GLY A 236 1.08 -0.86 19.90
CA GLY A 236 -0.21 -0.27 20.30
C GLY A 236 -0.12 1.05 21.06
N CYS A 237 1.08 1.62 21.22
CA CYS A 237 1.29 2.87 21.96
C CYS A 237 1.71 4.04 21.06
N ASP A 238 1.54 3.93 19.75
CA ASP A 238 1.87 4.98 18.77
C ASP A 238 1.14 6.29 19.09
N LEU A 239 -0.13 6.20 19.52
CA LEU A 239 -0.91 7.38 19.90
C LEU A 239 -0.24 8.15 21.06
N ALA A 240 0.27 7.47 22.09
CA ALA A 240 0.93 8.14 23.20
C ALA A 240 2.19 8.88 22.76
N LEU A 241 2.98 8.28 21.85
CA LEU A 241 4.12 8.94 21.23
C LEU A 241 3.71 10.21 20.48
N LEU A 242 2.67 10.11 19.63
CA LEU A 242 2.19 11.25 18.83
C LEU A 242 1.63 12.37 19.69
N LEU A 243 0.92 12.04 20.79
CA LEU A 243 0.42 13.03 21.74
C LEU A 243 1.56 13.73 22.48
N GLY A 244 2.62 13.00 22.85
CA GLY A 244 3.86 13.60 23.41
C GLY A 244 4.56 14.53 22.43
N ILE A 245 4.64 14.17 21.15
CA ILE A 245 5.15 15.06 20.10
C ILE A 245 4.29 16.31 19.96
N ALA A 246 2.96 16.16 19.93
CA ALA A 246 2.02 17.28 19.85
C ALA A 246 2.16 18.23 21.04
N HIS A 247 2.33 17.68 22.27
CA HIS A 247 2.59 18.49 23.45
C HIS A 247 3.81 19.40 23.23
N VAL A 248 4.94 18.85 22.78
CA VAL A 248 6.18 19.64 22.57
C VAL A 248 5.97 20.72 21.51
N LEU A 249 5.33 20.37 20.37
CA LEU A 249 5.06 21.33 19.30
C LEU A 249 4.23 22.51 19.79
N ILE A 250 3.25 22.26 20.66
CA ILE A 250 2.39 23.30 21.21
C ILE A 250 3.08 24.07 22.34
N ALA A 251 3.69 23.38 23.30
CA ALA A 251 4.31 24.00 24.48
C ALA A 251 5.54 24.85 24.15
N GLU A 252 6.29 24.49 23.10
CA GLU A 252 7.46 25.22 22.62
C GLU A 252 7.12 26.19 21.48
N ASP A 253 5.84 26.36 21.15
CA ASP A 253 5.37 27.30 20.12
C ASP A 253 5.96 27.01 18.72
N LEU A 254 6.07 25.74 18.34
CA LEU A 254 6.74 25.27 17.14
C LEU A 254 5.78 25.01 15.96
N TYR A 255 4.52 25.43 16.05
CA TYR A 255 3.52 25.23 15.02
C TYR A 255 3.34 26.48 14.14
N ASP A 256 2.73 26.33 12.96
CA ASP A 256 2.43 27.42 12.04
C ASP A 256 1.18 28.19 12.51
N HIS A 257 1.38 29.36 13.09
CA HIS A 257 0.32 30.22 13.60
C HIS A 257 -0.63 30.69 12.50
N GLU A 258 -0.13 31.03 11.32
CA GLU A 258 -0.98 31.47 10.21
C GLU A 258 -1.88 30.33 9.76
N PHE A 259 -1.33 29.13 9.60
CA PHE A 259 -2.10 27.96 9.24
C PHE A 259 -3.16 27.62 10.29
N VAL A 260 -2.77 27.59 11.56
CA VAL A 260 -3.70 27.29 12.66
C VAL A 260 -4.86 28.31 12.68
N THR A 261 -4.56 29.60 12.58
CA THR A 261 -5.57 30.67 12.66
C THR A 261 -6.53 30.65 11.47
N ARG A 262 -6.02 30.35 10.26
CA ARG A 262 -6.82 30.46 9.02
C ARG A 262 -7.53 29.20 8.59
N TYR A 263 -6.97 28.04 8.93
CA TYR A 263 -7.39 26.77 8.31
C TYR A 263 -7.79 25.70 9.31
N THR A 264 -7.72 25.95 10.61
CA THR A 264 -8.09 24.97 11.63
C THR A 264 -9.20 25.48 12.57
N THR A 265 -9.85 24.54 13.25
CA THR A 265 -10.80 24.80 14.34
C THR A 265 -10.49 23.85 15.49
N GLY A 266 -10.79 24.26 16.76
CA GLY A 266 -10.58 23.41 17.93
C GLY A 266 -9.14 23.37 18.43
N PHE A 267 -8.28 24.31 18.00
CA PHE A 267 -6.88 24.33 18.44
C PHE A 267 -6.73 24.64 19.94
N ASP A 268 -7.55 25.53 20.48
CA ASP A 268 -7.48 25.89 21.91
C ASP A 268 -7.84 24.69 22.80
N GLU A 269 -8.84 23.92 22.42
CA GLU A 269 -9.24 22.69 23.12
C GLU A 269 -8.14 21.63 23.03
N LEU A 270 -7.51 21.51 21.86
CA LEU A 270 -6.36 20.61 21.65
C LEU A 270 -5.18 21.04 22.53
N ALA A 271 -4.83 22.33 22.56
CA ALA A 271 -3.74 22.85 23.37
C ALA A 271 -3.98 22.63 24.87
N GLN A 272 -5.21 22.85 25.33
CA GLN A 272 -5.60 22.57 26.71
C GLN A 272 -5.46 21.08 27.05
N ALA A 273 -5.93 20.17 26.18
CA ALA A 273 -5.80 18.74 26.37
C ALA A 273 -4.35 18.28 26.32
N ALA A 274 -3.56 18.83 25.39
CA ALA A 274 -2.16 18.47 25.20
C ALA A 274 -1.27 18.80 26.42
N ALA A 275 -1.67 19.72 27.28
CA ALA A 275 -0.90 20.05 28.49
C ALA A 275 -0.62 18.83 29.40
N ALA A 276 -1.50 17.83 29.38
CA ALA A 276 -1.34 16.60 30.17
C ALA A 276 -0.44 15.54 29.50
N TRP A 277 -0.15 15.64 28.23
CA TRP A 277 0.56 14.61 27.45
C TRP A 277 2.07 14.90 27.37
N THR A 278 2.70 15.16 28.53
CA THR A 278 4.13 15.51 28.56
C THR A 278 5.01 14.40 27.97
N PRO A 279 6.24 14.71 27.52
CA PRO A 279 7.16 13.69 27.03
C PRO A 279 7.44 12.56 28.04
N GLU A 280 7.47 12.86 29.35
CA GLU A 280 7.65 11.88 30.42
C GLU A 280 6.43 10.96 30.57
N TRP A 281 5.23 11.53 30.45
CA TRP A 281 4.00 10.72 30.38
C TRP A 281 4.05 9.79 29.15
N ALA A 282 4.38 10.31 27.97
CA ALA A 282 4.45 9.53 26.74
C ALA A 282 5.53 8.43 26.85
N GLU A 283 6.71 8.71 27.43
CA GLU A 283 7.75 7.72 27.70
C GLU A 283 7.22 6.57 28.54
N SER A 284 6.49 6.86 29.61
CA SER A 284 5.91 5.83 30.50
C SER A 284 4.93 4.90 29.78
N MET A 285 4.29 5.38 28.74
CA MET A 285 3.30 4.66 27.96
C MET A 285 3.90 3.88 26.79
N CYS A 286 4.84 4.48 26.05
CA CYS A 286 5.30 3.98 24.75
C CYS A 286 6.75 3.44 24.75
N ASP A 287 7.50 3.52 25.87
CA ASP A 287 8.90 3.12 26.02
C ASP A 287 9.90 3.93 25.15
N VAL A 288 9.47 5.05 24.55
CA VAL A 288 10.37 5.95 23.84
C VAL A 288 10.86 7.02 24.81
N PRO A 289 12.17 7.21 24.99
CA PRO A 289 12.70 8.20 25.92
C PRO A 289 12.16 9.62 25.67
N ALA A 290 11.81 10.34 26.73
CA ALA A 290 11.28 11.71 26.64
C ALA A 290 12.18 12.64 25.82
N ALA A 291 13.50 12.50 25.97
CA ALA A 291 14.48 13.27 25.20
C ALA A 291 14.39 13.02 23.69
N GLU A 292 14.09 11.78 23.28
CA GLU A 292 13.90 11.41 21.87
C GLU A 292 12.57 11.96 21.33
N ILE A 293 11.52 11.99 22.14
CA ILE A 293 10.22 12.58 21.78
C ILE A 293 10.41 14.09 21.52
N VAL A 294 11.06 14.80 22.43
CA VAL A 294 11.38 16.24 22.29
C VAL A 294 12.21 16.48 21.04
N ALA A 295 13.28 15.72 20.85
CA ALA A 295 14.16 15.87 19.70
C ALA A 295 13.40 15.60 18.37
N THR A 296 12.48 14.63 18.36
CA THR A 296 11.67 14.33 17.18
C THR A 296 10.69 15.46 16.84
N ALA A 297 10.03 16.04 17.85
CA ALA A 297 9.14 17.18 17.65
C ALA A 297 9.89 18.38 17.05
N ARG A 298 11.07 18.69 17.58
CA ARG A 298 11.91 19.79 17.07
C ARG A 298 12.45 19.50 15.66
N ASP A 299 12.80 18.25 15.35
CA ASP A 299 13.21 17.86 14.01
C ASP A 299 12.08 18.05 12.98
N LEU A 300 10.84 17.69 13.33
CA LEU A 300 9.68 17.91 12.47
C LEU A 300 9.39 19.39 12.26
N ALA A 301 9.48 20.20 13.33
CA ALA A 301 9.24 21.63 13.26
C ALA A 301 10.31 22.40 12.48
N ALA A 302 11.57 21.97 12.60
CA ALA A 302 12.70 22.63 11.90
C ALA A 302 12.68 22.36 10.39
N ALA A 303 12.05 21.28 9.96
CA ALA A 303 11.93 20.89 8.55
C ALA A 303 10.58 21.36 8.00
N ALA A 304 10.61 22.42 7.23
CA ALA A 304 9.40 22.90 6.53
C ALA A 304 9.65 22.82 5.01
N PRO A 305 9.03 21.85 4.33
CA PRO A 305 7.95 20.95 4.77
C PRO A 305 8.42 19.63 5.42
N ALA A 306 7.64 19.17 6.40
CA ALA A 306 7.74 17.82 6.98
C ALA A 306 6.51 16.97 6.65
N ALA A 307 6.67 15.64 6.58
CA ALA A 307 5.58 14.70 6.33
C ALA A 307 5.58 13.55 7.33
N VAL A 308 4.39 13.17 7.77
CA VAL A 308 4.13 11.95 8.54
C VAL A 308 3.41 10.95 7.64
N VAL A 309 3.92 9.73 7.58
CA VAL A 309 3.44 8.66 6.68
C VAL A 309 3.15 7.41 7.51
N ASP A 310 1.91 6.94 7.49
CA ASP A 310 1.43 5.73 8.14
C ASP A 310 1.13 4.57 7.16
#